data_1da6d1a76f6f177781864f030fe87d7e
#
_entry.id   1da6d1a76f6f177781864f030fe87d7e
#
_cell.length_a   1.000
_cell.length_b   1.000
_cell.length_c   1.000
_cell.angle_alpha   90.00
_cell.angle_beta   90.00
_cell.angle_gamma   90.00
#
_symmetry.space_group_name_H-M   'P 1'
#
loop_
_entity.id
_entity.type
_entity.pdbx_description
1 polymer ?
#
loop_
_entity_poly.entity_id
_entity_poly.type
_entity_poly.pdbx_seq_one_letter_code
_entity_poly.pdbx_strand_id
1 'polypeptide(L)'
;MSYGSDGTTATYSGEKDTETASRILDSISVQHQVPDYYLLRAEMAEFNGETAKSKAFTQKFMDAVAKGNYGAMYNTYLIEVYAESNPKKALEIAQEEVKNRATPETYHLLALAQLKNGMEEEALKTIDTHVIGKTEEPMALYHAAMVYKANGLSEKVSPLKADLLEAEFEVGPVLYEKIESL
;
A
#
# COMPACT_ATOMS: atom_id res chain seq x y z
N MET A 1 -12.86 -36.48 -6.03
CA MET A 1 -11.42 -36.19 -6.17
C MET A 1 -11.23 -34.76 -5.76
N SER A 2 -10.65 -34.56 -4.57
CA SER A 2 -10.42 -33.23 -3.98
C SER A 2 -9.13 -32.68 -4.59
N TYR A 3 -9.23 -31.58 -5.29
CA TYR A 3 -8.05 -30.80 -5.66
C TYR A 3 -7.67 -29.95 -4.45
N GLY A 4 -6.68 -30.43 -3.69
CA GLY A 4 -5.98 -29.61 -2.73
C GLY A 4 -5.17 -28.57 -3.49
N SER A 5 -5.50 -27.29 -3.30
CA SER A 5 -4.62 -26.19 -3.72
C SER A 5 -3.41 -26.20 -2.78
N ASP A 6 -2.31 -26.76 -3.25
CA ASP A 6 -1.03 -26.70 -2.54
C ASP A 6 -0.53 -25.27 -2.51
N GLY A 7 -0.59 -24.64 -1.34
CA GLY A 7 0.02 -23.33 -1.10
C GLY A 7 1.53 -23.26 -1.43
N THR A 8 2.19 -24.42 -1.51
CA THR A 8 3.57 -24.58 -1.97
C THR A 8 3.80 -24.19 -3.42
N THR A 9 2.80 -24.34 -4.31
CA THR A 9 2.96 -24.01 -5.74
C THR A 9 2.97 -22.50 -5.98
N ALA A 10 2.16 -21.76 -5.23
CA ALA A 10 2.13 -20.28 -5.33
C ALA A 10 3.44 -19.67 -4.80
N THR A 11 3.96 -20.17 -3.67
CA THR A 11 5.23 -19.70 -3.07
C THR A 11 6.43 -19.97 -4.00
N TYR A 12 6.45 -21.14 -4.66
CA TYR A 12 7.54 -21.53 -5.55
C TYR A 12 7.53 -20.74 -6.88
N SER A 13 6.36 -20.38 -7.37
CA SER A 13 6.19 -19.47 -8.51
C SER A 13 6.66 -18.05 -8.17
N GLY A 14 6.32 -17.56 -6.97
CA GLY A 14 6.69 -16.24 -6.49
C GLY A 14 8.21 -16.02 -6.39
N GLU A 15 8.97 -16.99 -5.85
CA GLU A 15 10.43 -16.88 -5.73
C GLU A 15 11.12 -16.79 -7.11
N LYS A 16 10.66 -17.57 -8.09
CA LYS A 16 11.19 -17.50 -9.48
C LYS A 16 10.84 -16.18 -10.15
N ASP A 17 9.65 -15.68 -9.92
CA ASP A 17 9.18 -14.41 -10.49
C ASP A 17 9.94 -13.23 -9.93
N THR A 18 10.28 -13.20 -8.63
CA THR A 18 11.08 -12.13 -8.01
C THR A 18 12.52 -12.10 -8.54
N GLU A 19 13.16 -13.24 -8.79
CA GLU A 19 14.51 -13.27 -9.37
C GLU A 19 14.51 -12.73 -10.81
N THR A 20 13.53 -13.14 -11.61
CA THR A 20 13.37 -12.64 -12.99
C THR A 20 13.03 -11.15 -12.99
N ALA A 21 12.10 -10.71 -12.14
CA ALA A 21 11.76 -9.30 -11.99
C ALA A 21 12.97 -8.46 -11.55
N SER A 22 13.80 -8.96 -10.62
CA SER A 22 15.04 -8.28 -10.20
C SER A 22 16.01 -8.07 -11.38
N ARG A 23 16.23 -9.09 -12.20
CA ARG A 23 17.11 -8.98 -13.40
C ARG A 23 16.58 -7.98 -14.41
N ILE A 24 15.27 -7.94 -14.62
CA ILE A 24 14.62 -6.96 -15.50
C ILE A 24 14.83 -5.54 -14.93
N LEU A 25 14.56 -5.34 -13.64
CA LEU A 25 14.76 -4.05 -12.97
C LEU A 25 16.23 -3.60 -13.02
N ASP A 26 17.19 -4.52 -12.88
CA ASP A 26 18.62 -4.21 -13.03
C ASP A 26 18.93 -3.68 -14.43
N SER A 27 18.42 -4.34 -15.46
CA SER A 27 18.63 -3.94 -16.85
C SER A 27 18.03 -2.56 -17.18
N ILE A 28 16.81 -2.28 -16.68
CA ILE A 28 16.10 -1.02 -16.93
C ILE A 28 16.72 0.12 -16.12
N SER A 29 17.13 -0.15 -14.89
CA SER A 29 17.69 0.86 -13.99
C SER A 29 19.00 1.47 -14.49
N VAL A 30 19.71 0.79 -15.39
CA VAL A 30 20.91 1.35 -16.04
C VAL A 30 20.56 2.50 -16.97
N GLN A 31 19.42 2.46 -17.63
CA GLN A 31 18.99 3.44 -18.61
C GLN A 31 18.04 4.51 -18.03
N HIS A 32 17.22 4.11 -17.07
CA HIS A 32 16.19 4.95 -16.47
C HIS A 32 16.27 4.88 -14.94
N GLN A 33 16.67 5.99 -14.30
CA GLN A 33 16.76 6.08 -12.84
C GLN A 33 15.54 6.82 -12.29
N VAL A 34 14.40 6.12 -12.19
CA VAL A 34 13.18 6.66 -11.59
C VAL A 34 12.99 6.11 -10.17
N PRO A 35 12.45 6.92 -9.25
CA PRO A 35 12.23 6.51 -7.86
C PRO A 35 11.39 5.23 -7.71
N ASP A 36 10.41 5.02 -8.61
CA ASP A 36 9.48 3.87 -8.59
C ASP A 36 10.21 2.52 -8.51
N TYR A 37 11.36 2.38 -9.15
CA TYR A 37 12.11 1.12 -9.13
C TYR A 37 12.62 0.75 -7.73
N TYR A 38 12.81 1.72 -6.85
CA TYR A 38 13.15 1.44 -5.47
C TYR A 38 11.95 0.92 -4.68
N LEU A 39 10.72 1.38 -4.97
CA LEU A 39 9.51 0.83 -4.35
C LEU A 39 9.27 -0.61 -4.79
N LEU A 40 9.38 -0.91 -6.08
CA LEU A 40 9.27 -2.27 -6.59
C LEU A 40 10.30 -3.21 -5.93
N ARG A 41 11.55 -2.76 -5.76
CA ARG A 41 12.57 -3.54 -5.05
C ARG A 41 12.27 -3.70 -3.57
N ALA A 42 11.66 -2.69 -2.93
CA ALA A 42 11.25 -2.76 -1.54
C ALA A 42 10.14 -3.80 -1.35
N GLU A 43 9.15 -3.80 -2.23
CA GLU A 43 8.05 -4.77 -2.23
C GLU A 43 8.55 -6.20 -2.47
N MET A 44 9.41 -6.41 -3.48
CA MET A 44 10.03 -7.72 -3.73
C MET A 44 10.84 -8.22 -2.54
N ALA A 45 11.58 -7.34 -1.87
CA ALA A 45 12.33 -7.69 -0.67
C ALA A 45 11.39 -8.00 0.52
N GLU A 46 10.26 -7.30 0.64
CA GLU A 46 9.23 -7.59 1.63
C GLU A 46 8.61 -8.97 1.40
N PHE A 47 8.21 -9.27 0.17
CA PHE A 47 7.69 -10.58 -0.23
C PHE A 47 8.66 -11.73 0.08
N ASN A 48 9.96 -11.53 -0.12
CA ASN A 48 11.00 -12.51 0.21
C ASN A 48 11.36 -12.56 1.72
N GLY A 49 10.66 -11.79 2.59
CA GLY A 49 10.97 -11.72 4.02
C GLY A 49 12.25 -10.95 4.35
N GLU A 50 12.84 -10.24 3.40
CA GLU A 50 14.11 -9.51 3.53
C GLU A 50 13.87 -8.08 4.08
N THR A 51 13.28 -7.97 5.26
CA THR A 51 12.84 -6.70 5.87
C THR A 51 13.90 -5.59 5.87
N ALA A 52 15.16 -5.93 6.12
CA ALA A 52 16.25 -4.94 6.13
C ALA A 52 16.50 -4.36 4.73
N LYS A 53 16.42 -5.19 3.68
CA LYS A 53 16.56 -4.74 2.29
C LYS A 53 15.36 -3.90 1.86
N SER A 54 14.14 -4.31 2.24
CA SER A 54 12.92 -3.54 1.97
C SER A 54 13.04 -2.13 2.52
N LYS A 55 13.40 -1.98 3.80
CA LYS A 55 13.64 -0.66 4.43
C LYS A 55 14.74 0.14 3.73
N ALA A 56 15.83 -0.50 3.32
CA ALA A 56 16.91 0.18 2.62
C ALA A 56 16.47 0.70 1.23
N PHE A 57 15.65 -0.04 0.51
CA PHE A 57 15.10 0.41 -0.76
C PHE A 57 14.05 1.51 -0.58
N THR A 58 13.19 1.43 0.43
CA THR A 58 12.26 2.50 0.79
C THR A 58 13.00 3.80 1.10
N GLN A 59 14.12 3.73 1.84
CA GLN A 59 14.95 4.92 2.10
C GLN A 59 15.55 5.49 0.80
N LYS A 60 16.03 4.64 -0.12
CA LYS A 60 16.52 5.09 -1.43
C LYS A 60 15.45 5.78 -2.27
N PHE A 61 14.20 5.27 -2.21
CA PHE A 61 13.05 5.94 -2.82
C PHE A 61 12.87 7.35 -2.25
N MET A 62 12.79 7.48 -0.94
CA MET A 62 12.62 8.78 -0.28
C MET A 62 13.74 9.76 -0.64
N ASP A 63 14.99 9.30 -0.64
CA ASP A 63 16.16 10.11 -0.99
C ASP A 63 16.12 10.56 -2.46
N ALA A 64 15.69 9.67 -3.36
CA ALA A 64 15.55 9.97 -4.78
C ALA A 64 14.46 11.02 -5.03
N VAL A 65 13.29 10.86 -4.39
CA VAL A 65 12.20 11.83 -4.47
C VAL A 65 12.63 13.19 -3.90
N ALA A 66 13.31 13.21 -2.75
CA ALA A 66 13.78 14.45 -2.12
C ALA A 66 14.82 15.22 -2.97
N LYS A 67 15.63 14.51 -3.76
CA LYS A 67 16.64 15.10 -4.65
C LYS A 67 16.07 15.55 -5.99
N GLY A 68 14.98 14.92 -6.43
CA GLY A 68 14.36 15.24 -7.71
C GLY A 68 13.38 16.42 -7.62
N ASN A 69 12.93 16.88 -8.77
CA ASN A 69 11.93 17.94 -8.87
C ASN A 69 10.62 17.36 -9.42
N TYR A 70 9.99 16.51 -8.62
CA TYR A 70 8.80 15.77 -9.03
C TYR A 70 7.47 16.42 -8.60
N GLY A 71 7.52 17.52 -7.85
CA GLY A 71 6.32 18.15 -7.30
C GLY A 71 5.52 17.16 -6.44
N ALA A 72 4.22 17.04 -6.69
CA ALA A 72 3.30 16.17 -5.97
C ALA A 72 3.22 14.73 -6.53
N MET A 73 4.00 14.40 -7.57
CA MET A 73 3.89 13.12 -8.29
C MET A 73 3.97 11.88 -7.37
N TYR A 74 4.80 11.95 -6.34
CA TYR A 74 5.04 10.84 -5.42
C TYR A 74 4.32 10.97 -4.06
N ASN A 75 3.43 11.95 -3.90
CA ASN A 75 2.79 12.20 -2.61
C ASN A 75 1.98 11.01 -2.10
N THR A 76 1.30 10.25 -2.96
CA THR A 76 0.59 9.02 -2.60
C THR A 76 1.52 8.04 -1.89
N TYR A 77 2.64 7.70 -2.52
CA TYR A 77 3.63 6.78 -1.94
C TYR A 77 4.33 7.36 -0.71
N LEU A 78 4.59 8.66 -0.69
CA LEU A 78 5.17 9.32 0.49
C LEU A 78 4.22 9.28 1.68
N ILE A 79 2.91 9.42 1.48
CA ILE A 79 1.91 9.30 2.55
C ILE A 79 1.97 7.91 3.16
N GLU A 80 1.96 6.85 2.33
CA GLU A 80 2.04 5.46 2.80
C GLU A 80 3.33 5.17 3.57
N VAL A 81 4.48 5.57 3.03
CA VAL A 81 5.78 5.39 3.69
C VAL A 81 5.87 6.17 5.00
N TYR A 82 5.40 7.42 5.02
CA TYR A 82 5.40 8.24 6.23
C TYR A 82 4.33 7.80 7.23
N ALA A 83 3.24 7.17 6.81
CA ALA A 83 2.24 6.65 7.72
C ALA A 83 2.86 5.71 8.77
N GLU A 84 3.87 4.92 8.38
CA GLU A 84 4.58 4.01 9.29
C GLU A 84 5.78 4.66 10.01
N SER A 85 6.46 5.61 9.37
CA SER A 85 7.74 6.15 9.87
C SER A 85 7.62 7.55 10.50
N ASN A 86 6.71 8.37 10.02
CA ASN A 86 6.44 9.73 10.49
C ASN A 86 4.98 10.13 10.24
N PRO A 87 4.01 9.61 11.03
CA PRO A 87 2.59 9.82 10.80
C PRO A 87 2.16 11.29 10.69
N LYS A 88 2.82 12.19 11.42
CA LYS A 88 2.54 13.64 11.33
C LYS A 88 2.83 14.17 9.93
N LYS A 89 3.95 13.74 9.34
CA LYS A 89 4.32 14.14 7.98
C LYS A 89 3.37 13.56 6.94
N ALA A 90 2.95 12.30 7.12
CA ALA A 90 1.92 11.69 6.28
C ALA A 90 0.62 12.51 6.30
N LEU A 91 0.18 12.95 7.49
CA LEU A 91 -1.04 13.75 7.64
C LEU A 91 -0.93 15.12 6.95
N GLU A 92 0.21 15.81 7.07
CA GLU A 92 0.45 17.08 6.38
C GLU A 92 0.32 16.93 4.86
N ILE A 93 0.98 15.91 4.29
CA ILE A 93 0.95 15.68 2.84
C ILE A 93 -0.47 15.26 2.39
N ALA A 94 -1.13 14.37 3.12
CA ALA A 94 -2.48 13.91 2.79
C ALA A 94 -3.52 15.05 2.83
N GLN A 95 -3.43 15.94 3.80
CA GLN A 95 -4.28 17.12 3.87
C GLN A 95 -4.07 18.06 2.67
N GLU A 96 -2.83 18.22 2.20
CA GLU A 96 -2.53 19.02 1.03
C GLU A 96 -3.05 18.35 -0.26
N GLU A 97 -2.89 17.03 -0.39
CA GLU A 97 -3.42 16.28 -1.53
C GLU A 97 -4.96 16.39 -1.64
N VAL A 98 -5.67 16.30 -0.52
CA VAL A 98 -7.13 16.48 -0.53
C VAL A 98 -7.53 17.91 -0.93
N LYS A 99 -6.76 18.95 -0.55
CA LYS A 99 -7.02 20.32 -1.02
C LYS A 99 -6.81 20.47 -2.53
N ASN A 100 -5.79 19.80 -3.05
CA ASN A 100 -5.45 19.86 -4.47
C ASN A 100 -6.41 19.02 -5.31
N ARG A 101 -6.87 17.89 -4.79
CA ARG A 101 -7.65 16.90 -5.52
C ARG A 101 -8.52 16.09 -4.54
N ALA A 102 -9.74 16.56 -4.29
CA ALA A 102 -10.70 15.94 -3.37
C ALA A 102 -11.40 14.73 -4.02
N THR A 103 -10.73 13.60 -4.11
CA THR A 103 -11.23 12.35 -4.70
C THR A 103 -11.16 11.19 -3.70
N PRO A 104 -11.91 10.08 -3.89
CA PRO A 104 -11.81 8.91 -3.02
C PRO A 104 -10.38 8.42 -2.82
N GLU A 105 -9.53 8.49 -3.89
CA GLU A 105 -8.12 8.06 -3.90
C GLU A 105 -7.23 8.93 -3.00
N THR A 106 -7.57 10.19 -2.77
CA THR A 106 -6.84 11.03 -1.81
C THR A 106 -7.43 10.96 -0.40
N TYR A 107 -8.74 10.76 -0.29
CA TYR A 107 -9.39 10.62 1.01
C TYR A 107 -9.04 9.35 1.75
N HIS A 108 -8.84 8.19 1.07
CA HIS A 108 -8.41 6.98 1.78
C HIS A 108 -6.99 7.14 2.35
N LEU A 109 -6.11 7.89 1.68
CA LEU A 109 -4.77 8.20 2.18
C LEU A 109 -4.83 9.16 3.38
N LEU A 110 -5.75 10.14 3.34
CA LEU A 110 -6.01 10.99 4.50
C LEU A 110 -6.49 10.18 5.70
N ALA A 111 -7.41 9.24 5.47
CA ALA A 111 -7.92 8.37 6.52
C ALA A 111 -6.83 7.46 7.11
N LEU A 112 -5.94 6.90 6.26
CA LEU A 112 -4.76 6.17 6.72
C LEU A 112 -3.88 7.05 7.61
N ALA A 113 -3.55 8.25 7.15
CA ALA A 113 -2.71 9.17 7.92
C ALA A 113 -3.38 9.61 9.25
N GLN A 114 -4.69 9.84 9.27
CA GLN A 114 -5.46 10.10 10.48
C GLN A 114 -5.39 8.92 11.45
N LEU A 115 -5.64 7.70 10.96
CA LEU A 115 -5.57 6.47 11.76
C LEU A 115 -4.18 6.31 12.41
N LYS A 116 -3.11 6.49 11.65
CA LYS A 116 -1.73 6.37 12.16
C LYS A 116 -1.32 7.49 13.13
N ASN A 117 -2.09 8.58 13.18
CA ASN A 117 -1.97 9.63 14.20
C ASN A 117 -2.89 9.42 15.42
N GLY A 118 -3.60 8.29 15.53
CA GLY A 118 -4.54 8.02 16.61
C GLY A 118 -5.85 8.81 16.53
N MET A 119 -6.19 9.30 15.34
CA MET A 119 -7.43 10.05 15.05
C MET A 119 -8.47 9.09 14.46
N GLU A 120 -8.86 8.07 15.22
CA GLU A 120 -9.66 6.94 14.72
C GLU A 120 -11.07 7.37 14.29
N GLU A 121 -11.72 8.25 15.07
CA GLU A 121 -13.06 8.76 14.76
C GLU A 121 -13.08 9.63 13.50
N GLU A 122 -12.08 10.49 13.32
CA GLU A 122 -11.92 11.31 12.12
C GLU A 122 -11.64 10.45 10.89
N ALA A 123 -10.79 9.42 11.03
CA ALA A 123 -10.52 8.46 9.97
C ALA A 123 -11.80 7.73 9.55
N LEU A 124 -12.61 7.28 10.50
CA LEU A 124 -13.90 6.64 10.25
C LEU A 124 -14.85 7.57 9.49
N LYS A 125 -14.99 8.81 9.93
CA LYS A 125 -15.81 9.80 9.24
C LYS A 125 -15.32 10.06 7.82
N THR A 126 -14.00 10.11 7.60
CA THR A 126 -13.41 10.32 6.28
C THR A 126 -13.74 9.16 5.36
N ILE A 127 -13.59 7.91 5.82
CA ILE A 127 -13.92 6.69 5.06
C ILE A 127 -15.40 6.64 4.71
N ASP A 128 -16.29 6.77 5.69
CA ASP A 128 -17.74 6.66 5.47
C ASP A 128 -18.26 7.78 4.55
N THR A 129 -17.67 8.98 4.62
CA THR A 129 -18.13 10.13 3.85
C THR A 129 -17.57 10.15 2.42
N HIS A 130 -16.32 9.74 2.23
CA HIS A 130 -15.59 10.06 0.99
C HIS A 130 -15.06 8.86 0.22
N VAL A 131 -15.08 7.65 0.80
CA VAL A 131 -14.46 6.47 0.18
C VAL A 131 -15.48 5.38 -0.14
N ILE A 132 -16.20 4.89 0.87
CA ILE A 132 -17.11 3.76 0.71
C ILE A 132 -18.23 4.08 -0.29
N GLY A 133 -18.42 3.15 -1.24
CA GLY A 133 -19.39 3.28 -2.32
C GLY A 133 -19.03 4.35 -3.38
N LYS A 134 -17.79 4.83 -3.38
CA LYS A 134 -17.30 5.84 -4.34
C LYS A 134 -16.07 5.39 -5.12
N THR A 135 -15.44 4.31 -4.70
CA THR A 135 -14.34 3.67 -5.41
C THR A 135 -14.35 2.17 -5.13
N GLU A 136 -13.85 1.40 -6.08
CA GLU A 136 -13.60 -0.04 -5.96
C GLU A 136 -12.09 -0.33 -5.91
N GLU A 137 -11.27 0.70 -5.73
CA GLU A 137 -9.81 0.57 -5.71
C GLU A 137 -9.38 -0.25 -4.48
N PRO A 138 -8.66 -1.39 -4.67
CA PRO A 138 -8.37 -2.33 -3.59
C PRO A 138 -7.62 -1.71 -2.41
N MET A 139 -6.65 -0.82 -2.64
CA MET A 139 -5.92 -0.17 -1.57
C MET A 139 -6.81 0.76 -0.73
N ALA A 140 -7.76 1.44 -1.37
CA ALA A 140 -8.73 2.29 -0.66
C ALA A 140 -9.66 1.45 0.22
N LEU A 141 -10.12 0.29 -0.26
CA LEU A 141 -10.94 -0.64 0.49
C LEU A 141 -10.15 -1.30 1.63
N TYR A 142 -8.88 -1.61 1.42
CA TYR A 142 -7.98 -2.11 2.47
C TYR A 142 -7.80 -1.08 3.60
N HIS A 143 -7.54 0.19 3.27
CA HIS A 143 -7.46 1.26 4.26
C HIS A 143 -8.79 1.47 5.00
N ALA A 144 -9.92 1.33 4.30
CA ALA A 144 -11.24 1.37 4.93
C ALA A 144 -11.42 0.24 5.95
N ALA A 145 -11.01 -0.99 5.59
CA ALA A 145 -11.06 -2.13 6.50
C ALA A 145 -10.16 -1.95 7.73
N MET A 146 -8.96 -1.37 7.56
CA MET A 146 -8.08 -1.01 8.69
C MET A 146 -8.73 -0.01 9.63
N VAL A 147 -9.38 1.04 9.09
CA VAL A 147 -10.09 2.06 9.88
C VAL A 147 -11.28 1.44 10.60
N TYR A 148 -12.08 0.60 9.95
CA TYR A 148 -13.18 -0.11 10.60
C TYR A 148 -12.70 -1.03 11.71
N LYS A 149 -11.62 -1.78 11.50
CA LYS A 149 -11.01 -2.65 12.51
C LYS A 149 -10.57 -1.86 13.74
N ALA A 150 -9.91 -0.72 13.56
CA ALA A 150 -9.48 0.15 14.65
C ALA A 150 -10.65 0.71 15.47
N ASN A 151 -11.80 0.97 14.82
CA ASN A 151 -13.03 1.42 15.46
C ASN A 151 -13.91 0.27 16.00
N GLY A 152 -13.45 -0.99 15.95
CA GLY A 152 -14.18 -2.16 16.46
C GLY A 152 -15.38 -2.59 15.62
N LEU A 153 -15.50 -2.15 14.37
CA LEU A 153 -16.62 -2.39 13.46
C LEU A 153 -16.38 -3.66 12.61
N SER A 154 -16.23 -4.82 13.27
CA SER A 154 -15.88 -6.08 12.62
C SER A 154 -16.89 -6.52 11.56
N GLU A 155 -18.16 -6.17 11.72
CA GLU A 155 -19.22 -6.45 10.75
C GLU A 155 -19.04 -5.69 9.42
N LYS A 156 -18.33 -4.55 9.43
CA LYS A 156 -17.96 -3.82 8.22
C LYS A 156 -16.65 -4.32 7.61
N VAL A 157 -15.74 -4.87 8.42
CA VAL A 157 -14.46 -5.43 7.96
C VAL A 157 -14.67 -6.70 7.14
N SER A 158 -15.53 -7.61 7.61
CA SER A 158 -15.70 -8.94 7.02
C SER A 158 -16.09 -8.93 5.54
N PRO A 159 -17.07 -8.13 5.07
CA PRO A 159 -17.40 -8.07 3.65
C PRO A 159 -16.27 -7.47 2.81
N LEU A 160 -15.63 -6.38 3.25
CA LEU A 160 -14.50 -5.78 2.54
C LEU A 160 -13.32 -6.76 2.40
N LYS A 161 -13.02 -7.50 3.48
CA LYS A 161 -11.99 -8.54 3.45
C LYS A 161 -12.33 -9.64 2.43
N ALA A 162 -13.58 -10.08 2.36
CA ALA A 162 -14.01 -11.09 1.40
C ALA A 162 -13.83 -10.60 -0.05
N ASP A 163 -14.29 -9.40 -0.37
CA ASP A 163 -14.16 -8.79 -1.69
C ASP A 163 -12.68 -8.61 -2.09
N LEU A 164 -11.84 -8.15 -1.16
CA LEU A 164 -10.40 -7.97 -1.38
C LEU A 164 -9.66 -9.30 -1.62
N LEU A 165 -10.06 -10.39 -0.95
CA LEU A 165 -9.46 -11.72 -1.17
C LEU A 165 -9.87 -12.32 -2.52
N GLU A 166 -11.04 -11.96 -3.06
CA GLU A 166 -11.43 -12.33 -4.43
C GLU A 166 -10.63 -11.60 -5.51
N ALA A 167 -10.08 -10.42 -5.19
CA ALA A 167 -9.26 -9.61 -6.07
C ALA A 167 -7.74 -9.94 -6.01
N GLU A 168 -7.35 -11.19 -5.70
CA GLU A 168 -5.97 -11.65 -5.50
C GLU A 168 -4.97 -11.14 -6.56
N PHE A 169 -5.37 -11.18 -7.84
CA PHE A 169 -4.50 -10.75 -8.95
C PHE A 169 -4.28 -9.23 -9.02
N GLU A 170 -5.18 -8.45 -8.44
CA GLU A 170 -5.10 -6.97 -8.45
C GLU A 170 -4.31 -6.44 -7.27
N VAL A 171 -4.36 -7.12 -6.12
CA VAL A 171 -3.72 -6.65 -4.88
C VAL A 171 -2.24 -7.01 -4.79
N GLY A 172 -1.80 -8.04 -5.50
CA GLY A 172 -0.44 -8.56 -5.38
C GLY A 172 -0.15 -9.29 -4.05
N PRO A 173 0.95 -10.04 -3.98
CA PRO A 173 1.17 -10.98 -2.87
C PRO A 173 1.40 -10.31 -1.52
N VAL A 174 2.10 -9.18 -1.47
CA VAL A 174 2.38 -8.48 -0.20
C VAL A 174 1.12 -7.90 0.42
N LEU A 175 0.26 -7.28 -0.40
CA LEU A 175 -1.00 -6.74 0.11
C LEU A 175 -1.97 -7.88 0.46
N TYR A 176 -1.97 -8.97 -0.30
CA TYR A 176 -2.80 -10.13 -0.03
C TYR A 176 -2.54 -10.71 1.38
N GLU A 177 -1.27 -10.92 1.78
CA GLU A 177 -0.91 -11.36 3.13
C GLU A 177 -1.40 -10.38 4.22
N LYS A 178 -1.32 -9.08 3.95
CA LYS A 178 -1.84 -8.05 4.88
C LYS A 178 -3.37 -8.13 5.01
N ILE A 179 -4.08 -8.37 3.91
CA ILE A 179 -5.54 -8.58 3.91
C ILE A 179 -5.91 -9.83 4.70
N GLU A 180 -5.19 -10.95 4.54
CA GLU A 180 -5.43 -12.16 5.34
C GLU A 180 -5.32 -11.90 6.85
N SER A 181 -4.50 -10.97 7.27
CA SER A 181 -4.29 -10.58 8.68
C SER A 181 -5.32 -9.59 9.25
N LEU A 182 -6.24 -9.05 8.41
CA LEU A 182 -7.37 -8.22 8.84
C LEU A 182 -8.38 -9.05 9.67
#